data_37c7d148530ddfafa715febf49136254
#
_entry.id   37c7d148530ddfafa715febf49136254
#
_cell.length_a   1.000
_cell.length_b   1.000
_cell.length_c   1.000
_cell.angle_alpha   90.00
_cell.angle_beta   90.00
_cell.angle_gamma   90.00
#
_symmetry.space_group_name_H-M   'P 1'
#
loop_
_entity.id
_entity.type
_entity.pdbx_description
1 polymer ?
#
loop_
_entity_poly.entity_id
_entity_poly.type
_entity_poly.pdbx_seq_one_letter_code
_entity_poly.pdbx_strand_id
1 'polypeptide(L)'
;TTAVQQELSTGLMPVTEETDEAVDGDEEYSVYDFTQDDTETDNLLRSAGTDDSDWSKYGSRDFYNQMTEDEKSYWDAMDTICMEYLTTEGNAVNTSNGGYRMQAVWGSKLDADTMSNVAKIFRYSNPQYYFLGTALYTVYRGSEISKVWGIYPAFGVGAERAEATDAVKTQADTWQQQIDSCSTGEKKAEKIHDLICDKVYYNQALVDNNFSTENTEYSQSVYSVLCTDKTVCAGYAQAFEMMCNGSGIDAVAVTSYNHEWNKVRLYDSWYNVDCTWDDQSGGFYYNYFLRNDEYYDTCSQYSKNCHKEESYWEDYLPVCSLDSGSSWNTPGTLPEITGKADNP
;
A
#
# COMPACT_ATOMS: atom_id res chain seq x y z
N THR A 1 -20.16 25.83 -20.61
CA THR A 1 -20.39 25.47 -19.22
C THR A 1 -19.15 24.67 -18.80
N THR A 2 -18.19 25.33 -18.18
CA THR A 2 -17.01 24.76 -17.58
C THR A 2 -17.51 23.86 -16.45
N ALA A 3 -17.31 22.56 -16.58
CA ALA A 3 -17.46 21.67 -15.45
C ALA A 3 -16.44 22.16 -14.40
N VAL A 4 -16.92 22.60 -13.27
CA VAL A 4 -16.09 22.86 -12.10
C VAL A 4 -15.57 21.49 -11.72
N GLN A 5 -14.30 21.21 -12.03
CA GLN A 5 -13.61 20.09 -11.41
C GLN A 5 -13.65 20.35 -9.91
N GLN A 6 -14.40 19.53 -9.21
CA GLN A 6 -14.47 19.55 -7.77
C GLN A 6 -13.03 19.34 -7.29
N GLU A 7 -12.53 20.21 -6.41
CA GLU A 7 -11.26 19.98 -5.74
C GLU A 7 -11.33 18.59 -5.13
N LEU A 8 -10.62 17.64 -5.72
CA LEU A 8 -10.48 16.31 -5.17
C LEU A 8 -9.74 16.47 -3.85
N SER A 9 -10.48 16.45 -2.76
CA SER A 9 -9.85 16.42 -1.46
C SER A 9 -9.14 15.08 -1.35
N THR A 10 -7.89 15.15 -1.03
CA THR A 10 -6.98 14.05 -0.93
C THR A 10 -7.25 13.29 0.35
N GLY A 11 -7.43 11.98 0.23
CA GLY A 11 -7.95 11.14 1.30
C GLY A 11 -6.90 10.30 2.02
N LEU A 12 -5.61 10.63 1.88
CA LEU A 12 -4.58 9.96 2.66
C LEU A 12 -4.60 10.46 4.09
N MET A 13 -4.79 9.54 5.04
CA MET A 13 -4.61 9.86 6.46
C MET A 13 -3.12 10.05 6.75
N PRO A 14 -2.75 11.13 7.44
CA PRO A 14 -1.37 11.32 7.87
C PRO A 14 -0.96 10.19 8.82
N VAL A 15 0.31 9.82 8.77
CA VAL A 15 0.90 8.92 9.77
C VAL A 15 0.88 9.63 11.12
N THR A 16 0.27 9.00 12.12
CA THR A 16 0.30 9.47 13.50
C THR A 16 1.43 8.80 14.25
N GLU A 17 2.16 9.57 15.08
CA GLU A 17 3.21 9.03 15.95
C GLU A 17 2.61 8.76 17.33
N GLU A 18 2.74 7.50 17.78
CA GLU A 18 2.24 7.02 19.06
C GLU A 18 3.39 6.45 19.89
N THR A 19 3.17 6.26 21.18
CA THR A 19 4.14 5.62 22.08
C THR A 19 3.52 4.46 22.84
N ASP A 20 4.29 3.42 23.09
CA ASP A 20 3.89 2.27 23.89
C ASP A 20 5.09 1.67 24.62
N GLU A 21 4.82 0.81 25.61
CA GLU A 21 5.84 0.04 26.31
C GLU A 21 5.84 -1.41 25.84
N ALA A 22 6.99 -2.06 25.89
CA ALA A 22 7.10 -3.47 25.57
C ALA A 22 6.24 -4.32 26.54
N VAL A 23 5.56 -5.30 25.97
CA VAL A 23 4.74 -6.27 26.72
C VAL A 23 5.29 -7.69 26.53
N ASP A 24 4.77 -8.63 27.31
CA ASP A 24 5.10 -10.06 27.11
C ASP A 24 4.75 -10.47 25.67
N GLY A 25 5.71 -11.08 24.96
CA GLY A 25 5.58 -11.45 23.54
C GLY A 25 6.35 -10.55 22.58
N ASP A 26 6.72 -9.31 22.97
CA ASP A 26 7.61 -8.46 22.16
C ASP A 26 9.10 -8.90 22.22
N GLU A 27 9.42 -9.90 23.03
CA GLU A 27 10.79 -10.39 23.19
C GLU A 27 11.19 -11.43 22.13
N GLU A 28 10.22 -11.91 21.35
CA GLU A 28 10.44 -13.02 20.41
C GLU A 28 11.13 -12.59 19.11
N TYR A 29 11.14 -11.29 18.77
CA TYR A 29 11.70 -10.80 17.52
C TYR A 29 12.90 -9.89 17.74
N SER A 30 14.05 -10.33 17.23
CA SER A 30 15.29 -9.55 17.21
C SER A 30 15.89 -9.58 15.80
N VAL A 31 16.43 -8.47 15.31
CA VAL A 31 17.15 -8.44 14.03
C VAL A 31 18.35 -9.39 14.01
N TYR A 32 18.89 -9.78 15.18
CA TYR A 32 19.99 -10.73 15.27
C TYR A 32 19.58 -12.18 14.99
N ASP A 33 18.30 -12.52 15.16
CA ASP A 33 17.81 -13.87 14.89
C ASP A 33 17.76 -14.16 13.39
N PHE A 34 17.77 -13.12 12.56
CA PHE A 34 17.72 -13.18 11.09
C PHE A 34 19.08 -13.05 10.41
N THR A 35 20.15 -12.70 11.14
CA THR A 35 21.51 -12.53 10.59
C THR A 35 22.39 -13.77 10.70
N GLN A 36 21.94 -14.85 11.33
CA GLN A 36 22.68 -16.10 11.46
C GLN A 36 22.17 -17.15 10.48
N ASP A 37 22.83 -17.17 9.32
CA ASP A 37 22.78 -18.23 8.31
C ASP A 37 21.60 -18.23 7.32
N ASP A 38 21.81 -17.56 6.18
CA ASP A 38 20.90 -17.45 5.04
C ASP A 38 20.37 -18.78 4.46
N THR A 39 20.91 -19.92 4.89
CA THR A 39 20.54 -21.25 4.40
C THR A 39 19.58 -22.02 5.30
N GLU A 40 19.56 -21.75 6.62
CA GLU A 40 18.65 -22.43 7.55
C GLU A 40 17.34 -21.66 7.77
N THR A 41 17.37 -20.33 7.75
CA THR A 41 16.19 -19.47 7.94
C THR A 41 15.21 -19.61 6.78
N ASP A 42 15.72 -19.64 5.54
CA ASP A 42 14.92 -19.91 4.34
C ASP A 42 14.22 -21.29 4.39
N ASN A 43 14.81 -22.27 5.07
CA ASN A 43 14.24 -23.60 5.25
C ASN A 43 13.25 -23.69 6.42
N LEU A 44 13.39 -22.86 7.47
CA LEU A 44 12.47 -22.82 8.60
C LEU A 44 11.16 -22.10 8.23
N LEU A 45 11.24 -21.00 7.49
CA LEU A 45 10.08 -20.29 6.94
C LEU A 45 9.31 -21.15 5.92
N ARG A 46 10.02 -21.94 5.10
CA ARG A 46 9.42 -22.89 4.15
C ARG A 46 8.84 -24.15 4.78
N SER A 47 9.18 -24.46 6.04
CA SER A 47 8.71 -25.69 6.71
C SER A 47 7.39 -25.52 7.48
N ALA A 48 6.87 -24.30 7.62
CA ALA A 48 5.62 -24.03 8.33
C ALA A 48 4.32 -24.39 7.57
N GLY A 49 4.43 -24.94 6.37
CA GLY A 49 3.30 -25.67 5.73
C GLY A 49 2.20 -24.83 5.12
N THR A 50 2.31 -23.51 5.11
CA THR A 50 1.50 -22.60 4.31
C THR A 50 2.36 -22.05 3.18
N ASP A 51 1.80 -21.91 1.99
CA ASP A 51 2.54 -21.45 0.82
C ASP A 51 2.79 -19.94 0.89
N ASP A 52 3.79 -19.53 1.73
CA ASP A 52 4.19 -18.13 1.92
C ASP A 52 4.60 -17.46 0.61
N SER A 53 5.07 -18.25 -0.36
CA SER A 53 5.49 -17.78 -1.69
C SER A 53 4.36 -17.10 -2.47
N ASP A 54 3.09 -17.45 -2.18
CA ASP A 54 1.93 -16.89 -2.88
C ASP A 54 1.61 -15.45 -2.42
N TRP A 55 1.93 -15.06 -1.18
CA TRP A 55 1.71 -13.71 -0.68
C TRP A 55 2.87 -12.76 -0.95
N SER A 56 4.09 -13.25 -0.91
CA SER A 56 5.29 -12.43 -1.12
C SER A 56 5.36 -11.79 -2.51
N LYS A 57 4.69 -12.38 -3.51
CA LYS A 57 4.61 -11.84 -4.87
C LYS A 57 3.89 -10.50 -4.97
N TYR A 58 3.08 -10.13 -3.99
CA TYR A 58 2.27 -8.91 -4.00
C TYR A 58 3.04 -7.66 -3.51
N GLY A 59 4.13 -7.84 -2.78
CA GLY A 59 5.00 -6.76 -2.32
C GLY A 59 6.06 -6.37 -3.34
N SER A 60 6.59 -5.15 -3.21
CA SER A 60 7.73 -4.66 -3.99
C SER A 60 9.03 -4.74 -3.22
N ARG A 61 10.10 -5.16 -3.89
CA ARG A 61 11.48 -5.14 -3.39
C ARG A 61 12.33 -4.01 -4.00
N ASP A 62 11.76 -3.13 -4.80
CA ASP A 62 12.54 -2.10 -5.49
C ASP A 62 13.26 -1.17 -4.51
N PHE A 63 12.58 -0.72 -3.47
CA PHE A 63 13.19 0.13 -2.43
C PHE A 63 14.09 -0.67 -1.50
N TYR A 64 13.68 -1.86 -1.09
CA TYR A 64 14.49 -2.78 -0.28
C TYR A 64 15.86 -3.02 -0.90
N ASN A 65 15.93 -3.24 -2.20
CA ASN A 65 17.19 -3.51 -2.89
C ASN A 65 18.20 -2.34 -2.85
N GLN A 66 17.72 -1.13 -2.55
CA GLN A 66 18.54 0.08 -2.45
C GLN A 66 18.99 0.37 -1.00
N MET A 67 18.42 -0.33 -0.02
CA MET A 67 18.71 -0.14 1.41
C MET A 67 20.06 -0.71 1.84
N THR A 68 20.58 -0.19 2.94
CA THR A 68 21.73 -0.76 3.66
C THR A 68 21.38 -2.10 4.30
N GLU A 69 22.38 -2.90 4.68
CA GLU A 69 22.14 -4.20 5.32
C GLU A 69 21.43 -4.08 6.69
N ASP A 70 21.69 -3.02 7.45
CA ASP A 70 21.01 -2.79 8.74
C ASP A 70 19.51 -2.39 8.51
N GLU A 71 19.21 -1.63 7.46
CA GLU A 71 17.83 -1.30 7.06
C GLU A 71 17.09 -2.54 6.54
N LYS A 72 17.76 -3.36 5.72
CA LYS A 72 17.22 -4.65 5.24
C LYS A 72 16.90 -5.58 6.39
N SER A 73 17.79 -5.71 7.37
CA SER A 73 17.56 -6.55 8.55
C SER A 73 16.33 -6.09 9.34
N TYR A 74 16.10 -4.78 9.43
CA TYR A 74 14.91 -4.22 10.09
C TYR A 74 13.64 -4.49 9.28
N TRP A 75 13.71 -4.33 7.96
CA TRP A 75 12.62 -4.67 7.05
C TRP A 75 12.26 -6.15 7.13
N ASP A 76 13.24 -7.05 7.06
CA ASP A 76 13.01 -8.50 7.06
C ASP A 76 12.37 -8.99 8.36
N ALA A 77 12.73 -8.36 9.50
CA ALA A 77 12.06 -8.64 10.77
C ALA A 77 10.58 -8.21 10.75
N MET A 78 10.26 -7.03 10.22
CA MET A 78 8.87 -6.59 10.05
C MET A 78 8.10 -7.49 9.07
N ASP A 79 8.73 -7.89 7.97
CA ASP A 79 8.15 -8.75 6.94
C ASP A 79 7.77 -10.13 7.52
N THR A 80 8.68 -10.70 8.32
CA THR A 80 8.44 -11.97 9.04
C THR A 80 7.23 -11.88 9.97
N ILE A 81 7.16 -10.84 10.80
CA ILE A 81 6.04 -10.62 11.73
C ILE A 81 4.72 -10.44 10.95
N CYS A 82 4.74 -9.63 9.89
CA CYS A 82 3.54 -9.38 9.09
C CYS A 82 3.10 -10.63 8.32
N MET A 83 4.04 -11.42 7.81
CA MET A 83 3.72 -12.69 7.15
C MET A 83 3.12 -13.70 8.13
N GLU A 84 3.61 -13.76 9.37
CA GLU A 84 3.00 -14.58 10.41
C GLU A 84 1.56 -14.13 10.70
N TYR A 85 1.31 -12.83 10.84
CA TYR A 85 -0.05 -12.32 11.02
C TYR A 85 -0.95 -12.61 9.80
N LEU A 86 -0.41 -12.62 8.61
CA LEU A 86 -1.15 -12.92 7.39
C LEU A 86 -1.52 -14.41 7.27
N THR A 87 -0.67 -15.30 7.78
CA THR A 87 -0.78 -16.76 7.57
C THR A 87 -1.25 -17.53 8.80
N THR A 88 -1.41 -16.85 9.96
CA THR A 88 -1.86 -17.47 11.21
C THR A 88 -2.99 -16.68 11.88
N GLU A 89 -3.59 -17.27 12.91
CA GLU A 89 -4.61 -16.64 13.75
C GLU A 89 -4.01 -16.00 15.01
N GLY A 90 -2.71 -15.67 15.02
CA GLY A 90 -2.07 -14.96 16.14
C GLY A 90 -2.68 -13.57 16.35
N ASN A 91 -3.02 -13.23 17.59
CA ASN A 91 -3.55 -11.89 17.89
C ASN A 91 -2.46 -10.82 17.80
N ALA A 92 -2.83 -9.63 17.37
CA ALA A 92 -1.98 -8.45 17.48
C ALA A 92 -1.72 -8.08 18.94
N VAL A 93 -0.64 -7.34 19.20
CA VAL A 93 -0.31 -6.84 20.53
C VAL A 93 -1.27 -5.74 20.94
N ASN A 94 -1.86 -5.86 22.13
CA ASN A 94 -2.69 -4.78 22.68
C ASN A 94 -1.80 -3.63 23.17
N THR A 95 -2.14 -2.41 22.78
CA THR A 95 -1.44 -1.22 23.23
C THR A 95 -2.01 -0.69 24.55
N SER A 96 -1.23 0.10 25.27
CA SER A 96 -1.63 0.73 26.52
C SER A 96 -2.85 1.67 26.38
N ASN A 97 -3.10 2.21 25.21
CA ASN A 97 -4.25 3.07 24.89
C ASN A 97 -5.47 2.31 24.37
N GLY A 98 -5.43 0.96 24.33
CA GLY A 98 -6.56 0.10 23.94
C GLY A 98 -6.66 -0.17 22.43
N GLY A 99 -5.64 0.19 21.64
CA GLY A 99 -5.51 -0.18 20.23
C GLY A 99 -4.74 -1.49 20.04
N TYR A 100 -4.31 -1.72 18.81
CA TYR A 100 -3.49 -2.87 18.43
C TYR A 100 -2.27 -2.41 17.66
N ARG A 101 -1.15 -3.10 17.82
CA ARG A 101 0.06 -2.95 17.03
C ARG A 101 0.68 -4.30 16.68
N MET A 102 1.57 -4.31 15.70
CA MET A 102 2.42 -5.47 15.47
C MET A 102 3.43 -5.65 16.62
N GLN A 103 4.04 -6.80 16.70
CA GLN A 103 5.14 -7.06 17.64
C GLN A 103 6.30 -6.12 17.37
N ALA A 104 7.05 -5.78 18.42
CA ALA A 104 8.19 -4.91 18.32
C ALA A 104 9.43 -5.66 17.77
N VAL A 105 10.30 -4.94 17.09
CA VAL A 105 11.56 -5.45 16.53
C VAL A 105 12.72 -4.90 17.34
N TRP A 106 13.52 -5.77 17.95
CA TRP A 106 14.61 -5.40 18.86
C TRP A 106 15.99 -5.61 18.24
N GLY A 107 17.02 -5.05 18.88
CA GLY A 107 18.41 -5.23 18.46
C GLY A 107 18.82 -4.46 17.21
N SER A 108 18.00 -3.55 16.71
CA SER A 108 18.36 -2.73 15.55
C SER A 108 19.50 -1.75 15.89
N LYS A 109 20.39 -1.53 14.92
CA LYS A 109 21.45 -0.51 15.01
C LYS A 109 21.03 0.83 14.42
N LEU A 110 19.83 0.90 13.84
CA LEU A 110 19.28 2.11 13.23
C LEU A 110 18.89 3.11 14.32
N ASP A 111 19.00 4.38 14.02
CA ASP A 111 18.40 5.43 14.83
C ASP A 111 16.86 5.50 14.59
N ALA A 112 16.17 6.27 15.44
CA ALA A 112 14.71 6.36 15.41
C ALA A 112 14.15 6.90 14.09
N ASP A 113 14.83 7.88 13.48
CA ASP A 113 14.37 8.52 12.24
C ASP A 113 14.54 7.54 11.07
N THR A 114 15.66 6.84 11.00
CA THR A 114 15.91 5.80 10.00
C THR A 114 14.92 4.65 10.15
N MET A 115 14.65 4.17 11.37
CA MET A 115 13.60 3.15 11.60
C MET A 115 12.23 3.63 11.13
N SER A 116 11.87 4.89 11.41
CA SER A 116 10.61 5.48 10.93
C SER A 116 10.52 5.49 9.41
N ASN A 117 11.59 5.87 8.71
CA ASN A 117 11.60 5.91 7.25
C ASN A 117 11.50 4.50 6.66
N VAL A 118 12.27 3.54 7.18
CA VAL A 118 12.19 2.14 6.76
C VAL A 118 10.78 1.58 6.99
N ALA A 119 10.18 1.84 8.15
CA ALA A 119 8.84 1.38 8.45
C ALA A 119 7.77 1.97 7.51
N LYS A 120 7.88 3.27 7.15
CA LYS A 120 6.98 3.92 6.19
C LYS A 120 7.11 3.31 4.81
N ILE A 121 8.34 3.19 4.29
CA ILE A 121 8.61 2.59 2.98
C ILE A 121 8.14 1.13 2.97
N PHE A 122 8.40 0.37 4.04
CA PHE A 122 7.91 -1.01 4.20
C PHE A 122 6.40 -1.13 4.03
N ARG A 123 5.62 -0.30 4.73
CA ARG A 123 4.16 -0.33 4.67
C ARG A 123 3.64 -0.06 3.25
N TYR A 124 4.19 0.96 2.59
CA TYR A 124 3.77 1.35 1.25
C TYR A 124 4.29 0.42 0.14
N SER A 125 5.23 -0.47 0.44
CA SER A 125 5.75 -1.47 -0.50
C SER A 125 5.14 -2.87 -0.29
N ASN A 126 4.26 -3.04 0.69
CA ASN A 126 3.70 -4.33 1.06
C ASN A 126 2.19 -4.26 1.23
N PRO A 127 1.43 -3.97 0.16
CA PRO A 127 -0.02 -3.80 0.22
C PRO A 127 -0.77 -5.07 0.67
N GLN A 128 -0.15 -6.24 0.57
CA GLN A 128 -0.70 -7.50 1.08
C GLN A 128 -0.90 -7.49 2.61
N TYR A 129 -0.16 -6.64 3.34
CA TYR A 129 -0.34 -6.46 4.78
C TYR A 129 -1.42 -5.41 5.07
N TYR A 130 -2.59 -5.62 4.48
CA TYR A 130 -3.76 -4.75 4.50
C TYR A 130 -4.23 -4.35 5.91
N PHE A 131 -3.84 -5.09 6.92
CA PHE A 131 -4.18 -4.88 8.31
C PHE A 131 -3.35 -3.78 9.00
N LEU A 132 -2.24 -3.35 8.39
CA LEU A 132 -1.41 -2.27 8.94
C LEU A 132 -2.14 -0.93 8.89
N GLY A 133 -2.27 -0.32 10.07
CA GLY A 133 -2.93 0.96 10.24
C GLY A 133 -2.07 2.16 9.85
N THR A 134 -2.49 3.34 10.31
CA THR A 134 -1.81 4.63 10.04
C THR A 134 -1.03 5.16 11.25
N ALA A 135 -1.10 4.50 12.40
CA ALA A 135 -0.31 4.84 13.58
C ALA A 135 1.05 4.13 13.56
N LEU A 136 2.13 4.89 13.67
CA LEU A 136 3.48 4.37 13.84
C LEU A 136 3.87 4.49 15.31
N TYR A 137 4.04 3.35 15.97
CA TYR A 137 4.37 3.30 17.39
C TYR A 137 5.88 3.34 17.61
N THR A 138 6.32 4.17 18.57
CA THR A 138 7.62 4.03 19.21
C THR A 138 7.42 3.18 20.46
N VAL A 139 7.91 1.95 20.43
CA VAL A 139 7.83 1.01 21.56
C VAL A 139 9.13 1.06 22.35
N TYR A 140 9.02 1.16 23.66
CA TYR A 140 10.16 1.26 24.57
C TYR A 140 10.39 -0.04 25.34
N ARG A 141 11.64 -0.48 25.42
CA ARG A 141 12.14 -1.54 26.32
C ARG A 141 13.38 -1.01 27.03
N GLY A 142 13.20 -0.37 28.17
CA GLY A 142 14.27 0.36 28.83
C GLY A 142 14.79 1.52 27.98
N SER A 143 16.05 1.45 27.56
CA SER A 143 16.66 2.44 26.64
C SER A 143 16.58 2.05 25.17
N GLU A 144 16.12 0.86 24.88
CA GLU A 144 15.96 0.36 23.51
C GLU A 144 14.61 0.81 22.96
N ILE A 145 14.59 1.10 21.67
CA ILE A 145 13.35 1.51 20.96
C ILE A 145 13.12 0.64 19.73
N SER A 146 11.85 0.54 19.35
CA SER A 146 11.38 -0.06 18.11
C SER A 146 10.33 0.83 17.46
N LYS A 147 10.33 0.93 16.15
CA LYS A 147 9.31 1.65 15.36
C LYS A 147 8.48 0.65 14.58
N VAL A 148 7.22 0.45 14.97
CA VAL A 148 6.33 -0.56 14.38
C VAL A 148 4.93 -0.02 14.12
N TRP A 149 4.24 -0.62 13.17
CA TRP A 149 2.91 -0.17 12.79
C TRP A 149 1.82 -0.63 13.75
N GLY A 150 0.86 0.25 13.97
CA GLY A 150 -0.45 -0.11 14.50
C GLY A 150 -1.18 -1.05 13.54
N ILE A 151 -2.12 -1.79 14.09
CA ILE A 151 -3.02 -2.66 13.33
C ILE A 151 -4.43 -2.09 13.45
N TYR A 152 -5.16 -2.03 12.35
CA TYR A 152 -6.55 -1.57 12.39
C TYR A 152 -7.36 -2.40 13.39
N PRO A 153 -8.22 -1.76 14.20
CA PRO A 153 -9.02 -2.47 15.20
C PRO A 153 -9.79 -3.66 14.64
N ALA A 154 -10.31 -3.55 13.42
CA ALA A 154 -11.02 -4.63 12.73
C ALA A 154 -10.16 -5.88 12.47
N PHE A 155 -8.84 -5.78 12.53
CA PHE A 155 -7.90 -6.86 12.21
C PHE A 155 -6.96 -7.22 13.39
N GLY A 156 -7.23 -6.68 14.59
CA GLY A 156 -6.44 -6.96 15.78
C GLY A 156 -6.61 -8.38 16.32
N VAL A 157 -7.79 -8.97 16.16
CA VAL A 157 -8.09 -10.35 16.55
C VAL A 157 -7.72 -11.29 15.40
N GLY A 158 -6.93 -12.31 15.70
CA GLY A 158 -6.36 -13.19 14.68
C GLY A 158 -7.40 -13.94 13.84
N ALA A 159 -8.46 -14.45 14.47
CA ALA A 159 -9.54 -15.17 13.76
C ALA A 159 -10.30 -14.24 12.80
N GLU A 160 -10.60 -13.00 13.21
CA GLU A 160 -11.27 -12.01 12.35
C GLU A 160 -10.37 -11.59 11.18
N ARG A 161 -9.06 -11.45 11.44
CA ARG A 161 -8.08 -11.16 10.40
C ARG A 161 -7.94 -12.32 9.41
N ALA A 162 -7.97 -13.57 9.87
CA ALA A 162 -7.91 -14.74 8.98
C ALA A 162 -9.10 -14.79 8.01
N GLU A 163 -10.32 -14.50 8.48
CA GLU A 163 -11.50 -14.38 7.61
C GLU A 163 -11.32 -13.26 6.57
N ALA A 164 -10.77 -12.12 6.96
CA ALA A 164 -10.47 -11.00 6.06
C ALA A 164 -9.37 -11.37 5.05
N THR A 165 -8.35 -12.11 5.48
CA THR A 165 -7.27 -12.61 4.59
C THR A 165 -7.82 -13.52 3.50
N ASP A 166 -8.71 -14.46 3.86
CA ASP A 166 -9.38 -15.35 2.90
C ASP A 166 -10.23 -14.55 1.88
N ALA A 167 -10.91 -13.50 2.33
CA ALA A 167 -11.71 -12.65 1.45
C ALA A 167 -10.81 -11.87 0.47
N VAL A 168 -9.72 -11.27 0.95
CA VAL A 168 -8.71 -10.57 0.13
C VAL A 168 -8.13 -11.51 -0.91
N LYS A 169 -7.70 -12.71 -0.48
CA LYS A 169 -7.11 -13.72 -1.37
C LYS A 169 -8.08 -14.15 -2.47
N THR A 170 -9.31 -14.45 -2.10
CA THR A 170 -10.36 -14.88 -3.05
C THR A 170 -10.61 -13.83 -4.13
N GLN A 171 -10.69 -12.57 -3.73
CA GLN A 171 -10.91 -11.48 -4.68
C GLN A 171 -9.68 -11.22 -5.54
N ALA A 172 -8.48 -11.24 -4.95
CA ALA A 172 -7.23 -11.09 -5.70
C ALA A 172 -7.07 -12.19 -6.74
N ASP A 173 -7.33 -13.45 -6.40
CA ASP A 173 -7.27 -14.58 -7.32
C ASP A 173 -8.31 -14.46 -8.46
N THR A 174 -9.50 -13.96 -8.15
CA THR A 174 -10.54 -13.70 -9.15
C THR A 174 -10.09 -12.64 -10.17
N TRP A 175 -9.45 -11.57 -9.71
CA TRP A 175 -8.90 -10.54 -10.59
C TRP A 175 -7.69 -11.04 -11.36
N GLN A 176 -6.81 -11.81 -10.70
CA GLN A 176 -5.61 -12.38 -11.32
C GLN A 176 -5.94 -13.19 -12.57
N GLN A 177 -7.01 -14.01 -12.54
CA GLN A 177 -7.44 -14.77 -13.71
C GLN A 177 -7.81 -13.89 -14.91
N GLN A 178 -8.42 -12.72 -14.67
CA GLN A 178 -8.75 -11.77 -15.72
C GLN A 178 -7.50 -11.05 -16.25
N ILE A 179 -6.58 -10.66 -15.36
CA ILE A 179 -5.34 -9.96 -15.68
C ILE A 179 -4.41 -10.87 -16.49
N ASP A 180 -4.30 -12.14 -16.11
CA ASP A 180 -3.44 -13.11 -16.80
C ASP A 180 -3.90 -13.44 -18.21
N SER A 181 -5.14 -13.16 -18.55
CA SER A 181 -5.65 -13.26 -19.92
C SER A 181 -5.12 -12.17 -20.85
N CYS A 182 -4.53 -11.10 -20.30
CA CYS A 182 -3.98 -9.99 -21.07
C CYS A 182 -2.59 -10.33 -21.62
N SER A 183 -2.33 -9.93 -22.87
CA SER A 183 -1.15 -10.37 -23.63
C SER A 183 0.13 -9.59 -23.39
N THR A 184 0.05 -8.38 -22.79
CA THR A 184 1.19 -7.49 -22.55
C THR A 184 1.11 -6.87 -21.16
N GLY A 185 2.26 -6.41 -20.61
CA GLY A 185 2.29 -5.71 -19.32
C GLY A 185 1.43 -4.46 -19.33
N GLU A 186 1.43 -3.69 -20.41
CA GLU A 186 0.59 -2.51 -20.57
C GLU A 186 -0.92 -2.85 -20.50
N LYS A 187 -1.35 -3.92 -21.19
CA LYS A 187 -2.74 -4.39 -21.13
C LYS A 187 -3.12 -4.98 -19.78
N LYS A 188 -2.18 -5.57 -19.05
CA LYS A 188 -2.40 -5.99 -17.68
C LYS A 188 -2.60 -4.78 -16.76
N ALA A 189 -1.73 -3.77 -16.85
CA ALA A 189 -1.84 -2.55 -16.06
C ALA A 189 -3.16 -1.79 -16.35
N GLU A 190 -3.56 -1.69 -17.63
CA GLU A 190 -4.86 -1.13 -18.04
C GLU A 190 -6.01 -1.92 -17.42
N LYS A 191 -5.97 -3.25 -17.49
CA LYS A 191 -6.99 -4.11 -16.90
C LYS A 191 -7.10 -3.95 -15.38
N ILE A 192 -5.98 -3.80 -14.69
CA ILE A 192 -5.95 -3.56 -13.24
C ILE A 192 -6.59 -2.22 -12.92
N HIS A 193 -6.20 -1.15 -13.63
CA HIS A 193 -6.81 0.17 -13.51
C HIS A 193 -8.34 0.09 -13.65
N ASP A 194 -8.83 -0.54 -14.70
CA ASP A 194 -10.26 -0.66 -15.00
C ASP A 194 -11.01 -1.47 -13.91
N LEU A 195 -10.42 -2.59 -13.45
CA LEU A 195 -11.01 -3.40 -12.40
C LEU A 195 -11.18 -2.62 -11.09
N ILE A 196 -10.22 -1.78 -10.75
CA ILE A 196 -10.28 -0.93 -9.55
C ILE A 196 -11.35 0.13 -9.72
N CYS A 197 -11.28 0.91 -10.81
CA CYS A 197 -12.22 2.00 -11.06
C CYS A 197 -13.67 1.52 -11.25
N ASP A 198 -13.90 0.31 -11.78
CA ASP A 198 -15.24 -0.28 -11.88
C ASP A 198 -15.77 -0.80 -10.54
N LYS A 199 -14.88 -1.19 -9.62
CA LYS A 199 -15.25 -1.88 -8.38
C LYS A 199 -15.69 -0.94 -7.26
N VAL A 200 -15.03 0.21 -7.11
CA VAL A 200 -15.19 1.08 -5.94
C VAL A 200 -15.56 2.51 -6.30
N TYR A 201 -16.09 3.21 -5.30
CA TYR A 201 -16.34 4.65 -5.33
C TYR A 201 -15.40 5.36 -4.39
N TYR A 202 -15.03 6.60 -4.72
CA TYR A 202 -14.29 7.45 -3.80
C TYR A 202 -15.13 7.83 -2.58
N ASN A 203 -14.63 7.57 -1.38
CA ASN A 203 -15.35 7.81 -0.13
C ASN A 203 -15.18 9.26 0.35
N GLN A 204 -15.80 10.21 -0.37
CA GLN A 204 -15.73 11.62 -0.05
C GLN A 204 -16.32 11.93 1.34
N ALA A 205 -17.38 11.23 1.74
CA ALA A 205 -18.00 11.42 3.03
C ALA A 205 -17.06 11.13 4.20
N LEU A 206 -16.17 10.12 4.06
CA LEU A 206 -15.14 9.83 5.05
C LEU A 206 -14.15 10.98 5.18
N VAL A 207 -13.69 11.52 4.03
CA VAL A 207 -12.75 12.64 4.00
C VAL A 207 -13.36 13.89 4.60
N ASP A 208 -14.59 14.22 4.24
CA ASP A 208 -15.33 15.39 4.74
C ASP A 208 -15.56 15.32 6.28
N ASN A 209 -15.62 14.12 6.83
CA ASN A 209 -15.73 13.87 8.27
C ASN A 209 -14.38 13.70 8.98
N ASN A 210 -13.27 14.09 8.37
CA ASN A 210 -11.92 13.91 8.91
C ASN A 210 -11.64 12.47 9.36
N PHE A 211 -12.08 11.47 8.60
CA PHE A 211 -11.91 10.03 8.87
C PHE A 211 -12.50 9.57 10.21
N SER A 212 -13.46 10.30 10.78
CA SER A 212 -14.02 10.07 12.13
C SER A 212 -15.23 9.12 12.18
N THR A 213 -15.48 8.36 11.11
CA THR A 213 -16.60 7.41 11.06
C THR A 213 -16.15 6.00 11.48
N GLU A 214 -16.99 5.31 12.27
CA GLU A 214 -16.74 3.94 12.70
C GLU A 214 -16.57 2.99 11.48
N ASN A 215 -15.63 2.04 11.59
CA ASN A 215 -15.35 0.96 10.62
C ASN A 215 -14.90 1.42 9.23
N THR A 216 -14.24 2.56 9.13
CA THR A 216 -13.71 3.07 7.87
C THR A 216 -12.19 3.23 7.87
N GLU A 217 -11.54 2.86 8.95
CA GLU A 217 -10.07 2.92 9.11
C GLU A 217 -9.37 2.12 8.01
N TYR A 218 -9.92 0.95 7.65
CA TYR A 218 -9.38 0.11 6.57
C TYR A 218 -9.49 0.74 5.17
N SER A 219 -10.17 1.89 5.01
CA SER A 219 -10.19 2.63 3.73
C SER A 219 -8.81 3.08 3.25
N GLN A 220 -7.82 3.09 4.15
CA GLN A 220 -6.41 3.34 3.82
C GLN A 220 -5.66 2.07 3.38
N SER A 221 -6.34 1.01 3.00
CA SER A 221 -5.74 -0.28 2.65
C SER A 221 -6.40 -0.93 1.44
N VAL A 222 -5.71 -1.90 0.84
CA VAL A 222 -6.23 -2.69 -0.28
C VAL A 222 -7.52 -3.44 0.06
N TYR A 223 -7.76 -3.76 1.35
CA TYR A 223 -8.99 -4.42 1.79
C TYR A 223 -10.24 -3.64 1.37
N SER A 224 -10.20 -2.31 1.45
CA SER A 224 -11.32 -1.47 1.07
C SER A 224 -11.71 -1.61 -0.41
N VAL A 225 -10.73 -1.85 -1.29
CA VAL A 225 -10.99 -2.08 -2.72
C VAL A 225 -11.46 -3.50 -2.98
N LEU A 226 -10.75 -4.49 -2.46
CA LEU A 226 -11.04 -5.90 -2.78
C LEU A 226 -12.32 -6.39 -2.11
N CYS A 227 -12.62 -5.94 -0.89
CA CYS A 227 -13.68 -6.49 -0.06
C CYS A 227 -14.85 -5.54 0.21
N THR A 228 -14.78 -4.26 -0.20
CA THR A 228 -15.87 -3.30 -0.05
C THR A 228 -16.20 -2.60 -1.38
N ASP A 229 -17.01 -1.55 -1.33
CA ASP A 229 -17.41 -0.74 -2.49
C ASP A 229 -16.93 0.71 -2.41
N LYS A 230 -16.23 1.10 -1.33
CA LYS A 230 -15.74 2.47 -1.11
C LYS A 230 -14.33 2.48 -0.59
N THR A 231 -13.52 3.41 -1.13
CA THR A 231 -12.14 3.58 -0.74
C THR A 231 -11.71 5.05 -0.88
N VAL A 232 -10.47 5.34 -0.49
CA VAL A 232 -9.79 6.62 -0.72
C VAL A 232 -8.49 6.35 -1.49
N CYS A 233 -7.71 7.39 -1.79
CA CYS A 233 -6.51 7.29 -2.63
C CYS A 233 -5.57 6.14 -2.24
N ALA A 234 -5.35 5.94 -0.94
CA ALA A 234 -4.49 4.85 -0.45
C ALA A 234 -4.98 3.46 -0.88
N GLY A 235 -6.28 3.20 -0.81
CA GLY A 235 -6.82 1.91 -1.26
C GLY A 235 -6.66 1.73 -2.77
N TYR A 236 -6.93 2.77 -3.59
CA TYR A 236 -6.69 2.74 -5.04
C TYR A 236 -5.23 2.39 -5.36
N ALA A 237 -4.30 3.12 -4.74
CA ALA A 237 -2.86 2.95 -4.99
C ALA A 237 -2.37 1.56 -4.55
N GLN A 238 -2.75 1.10 -3.37
CA GLN A 238 -2.33 -0.20 -2.86
C GLN A 238 -2.95 -1.37 -3.64
N ALA A 239 -4.18 -1.22 -4.14
CA ALA A 239 -4.77 -2.24 -5.00
C ALA A 239 -4.06 -2.32 -6.37
N PHE A 240 -3.70 -1.18 -6.95
CA PHE A 240 -2.96 -1.16 -8.20
C PHE A 240 -1.57 -1.79 -8.02
N GLU A 241 -0.83 -1.41 -6.99
CA GLU A 241 0.47 -1.98 -6.66
C GLU A 241 0.39 -3.49 -6.46
N MET A 242 -0.51 -3.95 -5.59
CA MET A 242 -0.69 -5.37 -5.26
C MET A 242 -0.95 -6.22 -6.51
N MET A 243 -1.86 -5.78 -7.36
CA MET A 243 -2.25 -6.56 -8.53
C MET A 243 -1.21 -6.50 -9.65
N CYS A 244 -0.48 -5.39 -9.80
CA CYS A 244 0.66 -5.29 -10.72
C CYS A 244 1.76 -6.26 -10.31
N ASN A 245 2.24 -6.18 -9.05
CA ASN A 245 3.29 -7.04 -8.53
C ASN A 245 2.90 -8.52 -8.61
N GLY A 246 1.68 -8.86 -8.21
CA GLY A 246 1.12 -10.22 -8.34
C GLY A 246 1.07 -10.75 -9.78
N SER A 247 1.06 -9.85 -10.77
CA SER A 247 1.06 -10.16 -12.20
C SER A 247 2.43 -10.12 -12.86
N GLY A 248 3.49 -9.94 -12.06
CA GLY A 248 4.88 -9.82 -12.52
C GLY A 248 5.22 -8.48 -13.18
N ILE A 249 4.52 -7.41 -12.81
CA ILE A 249 4.78 -6.03 -13.22
C ILE A 249 5.23 -5.25 -12.00
N ASP A 250 6.46 -4.76 -11.98
CA ASP A 250 6.97 -3.99 -10.86
C ASP A 250 6.17 -2.69 -10.70
N ALA A 251 5.58 -2.50 -9.54
CA ALA A 251 4.87 -1.30 -9.17
C ALA A 251 5.18 -0.92 -7.72
N VAL A 252 5.15 0.36 -7.43
CA VAL A 252 5.36 0.91 -6.09
C VAL A 252 4.30 1.97 -5.81
N ALA A 253 3.89 2.09 -4.55
CA ALA A 253 3.10 3.21 -4.09
C ALA A 253 4.01 4.38 -3.70
N VAL A 254 3.53 5.59 -3.92
CA VAL A 254 4.23 6.84 -3.60
C VAL A 254 3.28 7.77 -2.88
N THR A 255 3.75 8.47 -1.85
CA THR A 255 2.93 9.37 -1.07
C THR A 255 3.41 10.81 -1.13
N SER A 256 2.45 11.73 -1.17
CA SER A 256 2.60 13.09 -0.68
C SER A 256 2.05 13.19 0.75
N TYR A 257 2.05 14.37 1.32
CA TYR A 257 1.52 14.56 2.69
C TYR A 257 0.00 14.23 2.82
N ASN A 258 -0.74 14.15 1.72
CA ASN A 258 -2.18 13.97 1.73
C ASN A 258 -2.74 13.12 0.57
N HIS A 259 -1.89 12.52 -0.24
CA HIS A 259 -2.29 11.71 -1.40
C HIS A 259 -1.35 10.52 -1.60
N GLU A 260 -1.86 9.47 -2.23
CA GLU A 260 -1.13 8.25 -2.60
C GLU A 260 -1.46 7.87 -4.04
N TRP A 261 -0.41 7.56 -4.82
CA TRP A 261 -0.51 7.11 -6.22
C TRP A 261 0.57 6.08 -6.51
N ASN A 262 0.78 5.70 -7.76
CA ASN A 262 1.74 4.66 -8.13
C ASN A 262 2.76 5.11 -9.16
N LYS A 263 3.93 4.47 -9.12
CA LYS A 263 4.83 4.33 -10.25
C LYS A 263 4.86 2.86 -10.68
N VAL A 264 4.81 2.59 -11.97
CA VAL A 264 4.80 1.24 -12.56
C VAL A 264 5.88 1.10 -13.63
N ARG A 265 6.58 -0.03 -13.63
CA ARG A 265 7.62 -0.31 -14.61
C ARG A 265 7.05 -1.18 -15.74
N LEU A 266 7.02 -0.61 -16.94
CA LEU A 266 6.66 -1.33 -18.15
C LEU A 266 7.84 -1.32 -19.11
N TYR A 267 8.21 -2.50 -19.55
CA TYR A 267 9.46 -2.69 -20.29
C TYR A 267 10.64 -2.21 -19.42
N ASP A 268 11.45 -1.30 -19.85
CA ASP A 268 12.58 -0.78 -19.07
C ASP A 268 12.35 0.67 -18.58
N SER A 269 11.09 1.11 -18.50
CA SER A 269 10.75 2.49 -18.18
C SER A 269 9.67 2.57 -17.09
N TRP A 270 9.78 3.57 -16.23
CA TRP A 270 8.80 3.87 -15.20
C TRP A 270 7.79 4.93 -15.66
N TYR A 271 6.56 4.79 -15.19
CA TYR A 271 5.43 5.67 -15.48
C TYR A 271 4.61 5.91 -14.21
N ASN A 272 4.06 7.11 -14.07
CA ASN A 272 3.08 7.41 -13.03
C ASN A 272 1.69 6.92 -13.42
N VAL A 273 0.93 6.43 -12.43
CA VAL A 273 -0.48 6.05 -12.54
C VAL A 273 -1.22 6.54 -11.31
N ASP A 274 -2.39 7.16 -11.50
CA ASP A 274 -3.27 7.57 -10.42
C ASP A 274 -4.72 7.18 -10.72
N CYS A 275 -5.10 5.98 -10.27
CA CYS A 275 -6.46 5.48 -10.43
C CYS A 275 -7.50 6.36 -9.70
N THR A 276 -7.12 7.03 -8.61
CA THR A 276 -8.02 7.92 -7.87
C THR A 276 -8.46 9.10 -8.72
N TRP A 277 -7.52 9.74 -9.41
CA TRP A 277 -7.81 10.91 -10.25
C TRP A 277 -8.43 10.54 -11.59
N ASP A 278 -8.25 9.32 -12.03
CA ASP A 278 -8.92 8.79 -13.22
C ASP A 278 -10.35 8.32 -12.93
N ASP A 279 -10.69 7.96 -11.68
CA ASP A 279 -12.04 7.57 -11.27
C ASP A 279 -12.90 8.80 -10.93
N GLN A 280 -13.73 9.23 -11.87
CA GLN A 280 -14.54 10.43 -11.76
C GLN A 280 -16.04 10.08 -11.67
N SER A 281 -16.86 11.05 -11.22
CA SER A 281 -18.31 10.88 -11.28
C SER A 281 -18.78 10.65 -12.74
N GLY A 282 -19.48 9.55 -12.97
CA GLY A 282 -19.98 9.18 -14.27
C GLY A 282 -19.06 8.30 -15.13
N GLY A 283 -17.94 7.83 -14.57
CA GLY A 283 -17.02 6.90 -15.22
C GLY A 283 -15.57 7.17 -14.89
N PHE A 284 -14.66 6.44 -15.52
CA PHE A 284 -13.22 6.64 -15.33
C PHE A 284 -12.55 7.04 -16.65
N TYR A 285 -11.36 7.60 -16.53
CA TYR A 285 -10.54 8.12 -17.61
C TYR A 285 -9.12 7.58 -17.51
N TYR A 286 -8.26 7.94 -18.47
CA TYR A 286 -6.83 7.59 -18.49
C TYR A 286 -5.94 8.84 -18.55
N ASN A 287 -6.39 9.93 -17.91
CA ASN A 287 -5.66 11.19 -17.91
C ASN A 287 -4.37 11.09 -17.08
N TYR A 288 -4.41 10.25 -16.03
CA TYR A 288 -3.31 10.02 -15.11
C TYR A 288 -2.72 8.61 -15.24
N PHE A 289 -2.96 7.94 -16.35
CA PHE A 289 -2.47 6.60 -16.63
C PHE A 289 -1.24 6.65 -17.53
N LEU A 290 -0.11 6.05 -17.08
CA LEU A 290 1.18 5.94 -17.77
C LEU A 290 1.78 7.30 -18.19
N ARG A 291 1.85 8.24 -17.26
CA ARG A 291 2.37 9.60 -17.48
C ARG A 291 3.79 9.77 -16.91
N ASN A 292 4.50 10.78 -17.43
CA ASN A 292 5.82 11.18 -16.89
C ASN A 292 5.70 12.10 -15.67
N ASP A 293 6.84 12.36 -15.01
CA ASP A 293 6.89 13.23 -13.84
C ASP A 293 6.54 14.68 -14.20
N GLU A 294 6.96 15.18 -15.38
CA GLU A 294 6.62 16.54 -15.84
C GLU A 294 5.11 16.77 -15.94
N TYR A 295 4.36 15.76 -16.40
CA TYR A 295 2.89 15.85 -16.46
C TYR A 295 2.29 15.96 -15.06
N TYR A 296 2.77 15.16 -14.10
CA TYR A 296 2.31 15.19 -12.72
C TYR A 296 2.66 16.50 -12.01
N ASP A 297 3.85 17.06 -12.25
CA ASP A 297 4.27 18.35 -11.72
C ASP A 297 3.39 19.51 -12.25
N THR A 298 3.00 19.46 -13.53
CA THR A 298 2.15 20.49 -14.13
C THR A 298 0.70 20.39 -13.73
N CYS A 299 0.19 19.19 -13.48
CA CYS A 299 -1.17 18.96 -12.98
C CYS A 299 -1.40 19.46 -11.57
N SER A 300 -0.36 19.74 -10.82
CA SER A 300 -0.41 20.31 -9.46
C SER A 300 -1.09 21.69 -9.40
N GLN A 301 -1.38 22.31 -10.53
CA GLN A 301 -2.12 23.59 -10.57
C GLN A 301 -3.57 23.49 -10.03
N TYR A 302 -4.15 22.29 -9.96
CA TYR A 302 -5.52 22.06 -9.49
C TYR A 302 -5.60 21.72 -8.00
N SER A 303 -4.56 21.09 -7.43
CA SER A 303 -4.43 20.95 -6.00
C SER A 303 -2.94 21.08 -5.64
N LYS A 304 -2.56 22.23 -5.11
CA LYS A 304 -1.18 22.56 -4.81
C LYS A 304 -0.51 21.41 -4.04
N ASN A 305 0.51 20.81 -4.65
CA ASN A 305 1.37 19.77 -4.11
C ASN A 305 0.72 18.37 -3.92
N CYS A 306 -0.37 18.03 -4.61
CA CYS A 306 -0.99 16.72 -4.47
C CYS A 306 -0.02 15.56 -4.83
N HIS A 307 0.78 15.73 -5.87
CA HIS A 307 1.79 14.75 -6.30
C HIS A 307 3.23 15.15 -5.93
N LYS A 308 3.40 16.00 -4.92
CA LYS A 308 4.72 16.32 -4.41
C LYS A 308 5.11 15.27 -3.38
N GLU A 309 6.09 14.45 -3.71
CA GLU A 309 6.57 13.35 -2.88
C GLU A 309 7.07 13.85 -1.51
N GLU A 310 6.85 13.05 -0.48
CA GLU A 310 7.45 13.29 0.84
C GLU A 310 8.96 13.01 0.81
N SER A 311 9.70 13.73 1.65
CA SER A 311 11.17 13.73 1.63
C SER A 311 11.82 12.37 1.88
N TYR A 312 11.17 11.45 2.59
CA TYR A 312 11.72 10.11 2.82
C TYR A 312 11.76 9.22 1.56
N TRP A 313 11.08 9.65 0.47
CA TRP A 313 11.15 9.00 -0.83
C TRP A 313 12.34 9.43 -1.70
N GLU A 314 12.99 10.56 -1.39
CA GLU A 314 13.90 11.28 -2.29
C GLU A 314 15.04 10.39 -2.85
N ASP A 315 15.55 9.47 -2.02
CA ASP A 315 16.66 8.60 -2.41
C ASP A 315 16.23 7.31 -3.15
N TYR A 316 14.93 7.01 -3.19
CA TYR A 316 14.43 5.71 -3.64
C TYR A 316 13.63 5.74 -4.94
N LEU A 317 12.97 6.87 -5.24
CA LEU A 317 11.99 6.93 -6.31
C LEU A 317 12.63 6.82 -7.71
N PRO A 318 12.06 5.97 -8.58
CA PRO A 318 12.46 5.96 -9.98
C PRO A 318 11.92 7.19 -10.72
N VAL A 319 12.68 7.63 -11.74
CA VAL A 319 12.29 8.74 -12.61
C VAL A 319 11.38 8.25 -13.73
N CYS A 320 10.24 8.89 -13.91
CA CYS A 320 9.31 8.65 -15.00
C CYS A 320 9.54 9.67 -16.11
N SER A 321 10.43 9.38 -17.07
CA SER A 321 10.82 10.30 -18.13
C SER A 321 9.96 10.21 -19.40
N LEU A 322 9.27 9.07 -19.61
CA LEU A 322 8.45 8.83 -20.79
C LEU A 322 6.97 9.07 -20.50
N ASP A 323 6.30 9.70 -21.47
CA ASP A 323 4.85 9.94 -21.44
C ASP A 323 4.19 9.14 -22.56
N SER A 324 3.42 8.12 -22.19
CA SER A 324 2.59 7.35 -23.13
C SER A 324 1.12 7.77 -23.10
N GLY A 325 0.74 8.70 -22.22
CA GLY A 325 -0.63 9.14 -22.02
C GLY A 325 -1.30 9.73 -23.24
N SER A 326 -0.54 10.28 -24.20
CA SER A 326 -1.07 10.77 -25.46
C SER A 326 -1.68 9.69 -26.36
N SER A 327 -1.32 8.42 -26.17
CA SER A 327 -1.89 7.27 -26.90
C SER A 327 -3.27 6.87 -26.37
N TRP A 328 -3.57 7.23 -25.11
CA TRP A 328 -4.82 6.91 -24.42
C TRP A 328 -5.85 8.03 -24.51
N ASN A 329 -5.39 9.27 -24.60
CA ASN A 329 -6.19 10.49 -24.65
C ASN A 329 -6.25 11.07 -26.07
N THR A 330 -6.81 10.35 -27.03
CA THR A 330 -7.15 10.96 -28.31
C THR A 330 -8.33 11.92 -28.10
N PRO A 331 -8.20 13.24 -28.36
CA PRO A 331 -9.31 14.14 -28.24
C PRO A 331 -10.48 13.64 -29.08
N GLY A 332 -11.60 13.30 -28.44
CA GLY A 332 -12.81 12.81 -29.13
C GLY A 332 -13.12 11.33 -28.92
N THR A 333 -12.23 10.54 -28.32
CA THR A 333 -12.54 9.18 -27.90
C THR A 333 -12.42 9.10 -26.37
N LEU A 334 -13.39 9.67 -25.68
CA LEU A 334 -13.66 9.24 -24.31
C LEU A 334 -14.12 7.79 -24.41
N PRO A 335 -13.58 6.87 -23.61
CA PRO A 335 -14.13 5.52 -23.52
C PRO A 335 -15.62 5.65 -23.20
N GLU A 336 -16.42 4.80 -23.81
CA GLU A 336 -17.84 4.73 -23.51
C GLU A 336 -17.96 4.43 -22.01
N ILE A 337 -18.58 5.33 -21.27
CA ILE A 337 -18.74 5.23 -19.81
C ILE A 337 -19.56 3.98 -19.54
N THR A 338 -18.89 2.91 -19.17
CA THR A 338 -19.54 1.65 -18.85
C THR A 338 -19.57 1.46 -17.34
N GLY A 339 -20.73 1.66 -16.74
CA GLY A 339 -21.05 0.81 -15.63
C GLY A 339 -21.17 1.38 -14.23
N LYS A 340 -20.76 2.60 -13.91
CA LYS A 340 -21.07 3.16 -12.59
C LYS A 340 -22.34 3.98 -12.60
N ALA A 341 -23.28 3.62 -11.72
CA ALA A 341 -24.32 4.55 -11.31
C ALA A 341 -23.65 5.75 -10.62
N ASP A 342 -24.11 6.97 -10.87
CA ASP A 342 -23.64 8.17 -10.20
C ASP A 342 -23.53 7.94 -8.69
N ASN A 343 -22.43 8.37 -8.10
CA ASN A 343 -22.24 8.35 -6.67
C ASN A 343 -23.40 9.11 -6.00
N PRO A 344 -24.17 8.50 -5.07
CA PRO A 344 -25.32 9.13 -4.45
C PRO A 344 -24.96 10.34 -3.60
#